data_ba5e21a454159a2bdf9e304caced7a20
#
_entry.id   ba5e21a454159a2bdf9e304caced7a20
#
_cell.length_a   1.000
_cell.length_b   1.000
_cell.length_c   1.000
_cell.angle_alpha   90.00
_cell.angle_beta   90.00
_cell.angle_gamma   90.00
#
_symmetry.space_group_name_H-M   'P 1'
#
loop_
_entity.id
_entity.type
_entity.pdbx_description
1 polymer ?
#
loop_
_entity_poly.entity_id
_entity_poly.type
_entity_poly.pdbx_seq_one_letter_code
_entity_poly.pdbx_strand_id
1 'polypeptide(L)'
;AKLMTETPVGRQIERQQIALHALNQDAKKANGLSPQLLFTHILRNEHDDGVVNLMAVSARNAVNYEFFALLTGEIEKREKNKDAAGAQRLTAIRDRLLEMQREMQQAAQNILQEAQQTLEAILAAPDMREAIADNMARIDDAFMHVVDARMAHAQQSGRTDEVEKLRRIQEEDLLEERQAEFF
;
A
#
# COMPACT_ATOMS: atom_id res chain seq x y z
N ALA A 1 -13.82 -8.73 -27.70
CA ALA A 1 -13.54 -9.38 -26.39
C ALA A 1 -12.84 -10.74 -26.54
N LYS A 2 -13.21 -11.57 -27.53
CA LYS A 2 -12.64 -12.92 -27.74
C LYS A 2 -11.14 -12.94 -28.13
N LEU A 3 -10.63 -11.92 -28.80
CA LEU A 3 -9.23 -11.84 -29.26
C LEU A 3 -8.20 -11.58 -28.14
N MET A 4 -8.61 -11.01 -26.99
CA MET A 4 -7.69 -10.74 -25.87
C MET A 4 -7.39 -11.98 -25.03
N THR A 5 -8.30 -12.93 -24.95
CA THR A 5 -8.12 -14.17 -24.16
C THR A 5 -7.24 -15.22 -24.82
N GLU A 6 -6.95 -15.09 -26.13
CA GLU A 6 -6.12 -16.03 -26.87
C GLU A 6 -4.62 -15.76 -26.73
N THR A 7 -4.21 -14.59 -26.24
CA THR A 7 -2.82 -14.25 -25.99
C THR A 7 -2.31 -14.82 -24.66
N PRO A 8 -1.00 -15.10 -24.51
CA PRO A 8 -0.44 -15.52 -23.21
C PRO A 8 -0.76 -14.54 -22.06
N VAL A 9 -0.72 -13.23 -22.35
CA VAL A 9 -1.07 -12.17 -21.41
C VAL A 9 -2.56 -12.21 -21.05
N GLY A 10 -3.44 -12.36 -22.04
CA GLY A 10 -4.87 -12.48 -21.82
C GLY A 10 -5.23 -13.67 -20.92
N ARG A 11 -4.63 -14.84 -21.16
CA ARG A 11 -4.80 -16.02 -20.30
C ARG A 11 -4.27 -15.82 -18.89
N GLN A 12 -3.19 -15.06 -18.72
CA GLN A 12 -2.67 -14.71 -17.39
C GLN A 12 -3.66 -13.82 -16.63
N ILE A 13 -4.18 -12.78 -17.26
CA ILE A 13 -5.18 -11.89 -16.69
C ILE A 13 -6.44 -12.65 -16.29
N GLU A 14 -6.91 -13.55 -17.16
CA GLU A 14 -8.09 -14.38 -16.86
C GLU A 14 -7.87 -15.27 -15.62
N ARG A 15 -6.73 -15.97 -15.52
CA ARG A 15 -6.39 -16.77 -14.33
C ARG A 15 -6.35 -15.92 -13.06
N GLN A 16 -5.76 -14.74 -13.13
CA GLN A 16 -5.70 -13.80 -12.01
C GLN A 16 -7.09 -13.35 -11.56
N GLN A 17 -7.96 -13.00 -12.51
CA GLN A 17 -9.34 -12.60 -12.22
C GLN A 17 -10.16 -13.73 -11.58
N ILE A 18 -10.06 -14.97 -12.11
CA ILE A 18 -10.75 -16.14 -11.57
C ILE A 18 -10.28 -16.40 -10.13
N ALA A 19 -8.97 -16.37 -9.88
CA ALA A 19 -8.41 -16.65 -8.58
C ALA A 19 -8.79 -15.57 -7.54
N LEU A 20 -8.74 -14.30 -7.93
CA LEU A 20 -9.15 -13.18 -7.06
C LEU A 20 -10.66 -13.20 -6.78
N HIS A 21 -11.48 -13.56 -7.79
CA HIS A 21 -12.92 -13.72 -7.60
C HIS A 21 -13.23 -14.84 -6.59
N ALA A 22 -12.55 -15.98 -6.68
CA ALA A 22 -12.71 -17.10 -5.74
C ALA A 22 -12.33 -16.66 -4.30
N LEU A 23 -11.21 -15.96 -4.12
CA LEU A 23 -10.81 -15.41 -2.82
C LEU A 23 -11.89 -14.48 -2.25
N ASN A 24 -12.40 -13.55 -3.06
CA ASN A 24 -13.43 -12.59 -2.63
C ASN A 24 -14.76 -13.29 -2.29
N GLN A 25 -15.15 -14.33 -3.02
CA GLN A 25 -16.35 -15.11 -2.73
C GLN A 25 -16.23 -15.85 -1.38
N ASP A 26 -15.09 -16.47 -1.12
CA ASP A 26 -14.87 -17.18 0.13
C ASP A 26 -14.72 -16.21 1.31
N ALA A 27 -14.11 -15.03 1.09
CA ALA A 27 -14.07 -13.96 2.09
C ALA A 27 -15.48 -13.45 2.46
N LYS A 28 -16.38 -13.29 1.49
CA LYS A 28 -17.79 -12.93 1.75
C LYS A 28 -18.51 -13.98 2.58
N LYS A 29 -18.33 -15.27 2.28
CA LYS A 29 -18.92 -16.37 3.05
C LYS A 29 -18.40 -16.46 4.48
N ALA A 30 -17.13 -16.11 4.68
CA ALA A 30 -16.45 -16.11 5.98
C ALA A 30 -16.64 -14.80 6.79
N ASN A 31 -17.45 -13.84 6.30
CA ASN A 31 -17.62 -12.51 6.88
C ASN A 31 -16.32 -11.71 7.01
N GLY A 32 -15.38 -11.91 6.13
CA GLY A 32 -14.13 -11.19 6.07
C GLY A 32 -12.96 -12.00 5.52
N LEU A 33 -11.92 -11.28 5.20
CA LEU A 33 -10.67 -11.86 4.72
C LEU A 33 -9.74 -12.08 5.92
N SER A 34 -9.33 -13.33 6.14
CA SER A 34 -8.39 -13.70 7.19
C SER A 34 -7.03 -14.14 6.62
N PRO A 35 -5.95 -14.10 7.42
CA PRO A 35 -4.65 -14.66 7.03
C PRO A 35 -4.74 -16.14 6.62
N GLN A 36 -5.55 -16.95 7.32
CA GLN A 36 -5.77 -18.36 7.02
C GLN A 36 -6.44 -18.56 5.67
N LEU A 37 -7.44 -17.74 5.34
CA LEU A 37 -8.14 -17.82 4.08
C LEU A 37 -7.21 -17.46 2.92
N LEU A 38 -6.46 -16.37 3.06
CA LEU A 38 -5.45 -15.96 2.07
C LEU A 38 -4.41 -17.06 1.88
N PHE A 39 -3.87 -17.61 2.98
CA PHE A 39 -2.90 -18.70 2.94
C PHE A 39 -3.43 -19.91 2.16
N THR A 40 -4.66 -20.32 2.41
CA THR A 40 -5.30 -21.44 1.68
C THR A 40 -5.37 -21.17 0.18
N HIS A 41 -5.76 -19.96 -0.22
CA HIS A 41 -5.82 -19.58 -1.63
C HIS A 41 -4.45 -19.47 -2.29
N ILE A 42 -3.44 -18.99 -1.57
CA ILE A 42 -2.05 -18.95 -2.06
C ILE A 42 -1.51 -20.37 -2.27
N LEU A 43 -1.76 -21.31 -1.35
CA LEU A 43 -1.34 -22.69 -1.53
C LEU A 43 -1.99 -23.34 -2.78
N ARG A 44 -3.26 -23.06 -3.04
CA ARG A 44 -3.96 -23.57 -4.25
C ARG A 44 -3.34 -23.04 -5.55
N ASN A 45 -2.71 -21.87 -5.49
CA ASN A 45 -2.16 -21.19 -6.65
C ASN A 45 -0.63 -21.06 -6.59
N GLU A 46 0.06 -21.85 -5.77
CA GLU A 46 1.51 -21.74 -5.52
C GLU A 46 2.39 -21.91 -6.75
N HIS A 47 1.83 -22.43 -7.85
CA HIS A 47 2.51 -22.62 -9.14
C HIS A 47 2.34 -21.42 -10.11
N ASP A 48 1.55 -20.41 -9.72
CA ASP A 48 1.31 -19.22 -10.54
C ASP A 48 1.72 -17.95 -9.76
N ASP A 49 2.95 -17.52 -9.97
CA ASP A 49 3.54 -16.35 -9.30
C ASP A 49 2.71 -15.07 -9.52
N GLY A 50 2.13 -14.91 -10.71
CA GLY A 50 1.30 -13.74 -11.02
C GLY A 50 0.01 -13.72 -10.21
N VAL A 51 -0.61 -14.87 -10.00
CA VAL A 51 -1.82 -15.02 -9.15
C VAL A 51 -1.45 -14.78 -7.69
N VAL A 52 -0.37 -15.39 -7.19
CA VAL A 52 0.09 -15.23 -5.79
C VAL A 52 0.37 -13.76 -5.49
N ASN A 53 1.10 -13.06 -6.37
CA ASN A 53 1.43 -11.65 -6.19
C ASN A 53 0.16 -10.78 -6.17
N LEU A 54 -0.77 -11.00 -7.11
CA LEU A 54 -2.01 -10.25 -7.16
C LEU A 54 -2.86 -10.44 -5.90
N MET A 55 -2.98 -11.68 -5.41
CA MET A 55 -3.68 -11.98 -4.16
C MET A 55 -3.04 -11.27 -2.97
N ALA A 56 -1.72 -11.30 -2.85
CA ALA A 56 -0.99 -10.65 -1.77
C ALA A 56 -1.17 -9.14 -1.77
N VAL A 57 -1.11 -8.50 -2.94
CA VAL A 57 -1.34 -7.05 -3.08
C VAL A 57 -2.79 -6.68 -2.75
N SER A 58 -3.76 -7.43 -3.29
CA SER A 58 -5.20 -7.18 -3.08
C SER A 58 -5.63 -7.43 -1.63
N ALA A 59 -4.97 -8.37 -0.96
CA ALA A 59 -5.25 -8.80 0.41
C ALA A 59 -4.16 -8.35 1.40
N ARG A 60 -3.49 -7.25 1.16
CA ARG A 60 -2.30 -6.78 1.91
C ARG A 60 -2.49 -6.76 3.42
N ASN A 61 -3.69 -6.46 3.91
CA ASN A 61 -3.99 -6.42 5.35
C ASN A 61 -3.98 -7.83 5.99
N ALA A 62 -4.19 -8.87 5.19
CA ALA A 62 -4.12 -10.27 5.63
C ALA A 62 -2.70 -10.86 5.50
N VAL A 63 -1.78 -10.18 4.79
CA VAL A 63 -0.35 -10.54 4.70
C VAL A 63 0.36 -9.98 5.93
N ASN A 64 0.17 -10.60 7.07
CA ASN A 64 0.68 -10.18 8.37
C ASN A 64 1.51 -11.30 9.02
N TYR A 65 1.93 -11.10 10.27
CA TYR A 65 2.70 -12.08 11.03
C TYR A 65 2.06 -13.47 11.06
N GLU A 66 0.74 -13.56 11.25
CA GLU A 66 0.01 -14.83 11.29
C GLU A 66 0.06 -15.56 9.94
N PHE A 67 -0.10 -14.83 8.84
CA PHE A 67 0.05 -15.39 7.49
C PHE A 67 1.47 -15.97 7.28
N PHE A 68 2.52 -15.24 7.65
CA PHE A 68 3.89 -15.73 7.52
C PHE A 68 4.21 -16.89 8.46
N ALA A 69 3.59 -16.95 9.63
CA ALA A 69 3.70 -18.10 10.54
C ALA A 69 3.08 -19.37 9.92
N LEU A 70 1.89 -19.24 9.30
CA LEU A 70 1.25 -20.34 8.57
C LEU A 70 2.11 -20.83 7.40
N LEU A 71 2.67 -19.91 6.63
CA LEU A 71 3.52 -20.22 5.48
C LEU A 71 4.80 -20.93 5.92
N THR A 72 5.45 -20.45 6.98
CA THR A 72 6.64 -21.06 7.56
C THR A 72 6.33 -22.47 8.10
N GLY A 73 5.21 -22.64 8.79
CA GLY A 73 4.79 -23.96 9.28
C GLY A 73 4.55 -24.96 8.15
N GLU A 74 3.99 -24.53 7.03
CA GLU A 74 3.81 -25.42 5.86
C GLU A 74 5.15 -25.74 5.18
N ILE A 75 6.11 -24.80 5.11
CA ILE A 75 7.47 -25.08 4.63
C ILE A 75 8.11 -26.17 5.47
N GLU A 76 8.13 -26.04 6.80
CA GLU A 76 8.70 -27.04 7.72
C GLU A 76 8.01 -28.41 7.58
N LYS A 77 6.70 -28.44 7.40
CA LYS A 77 5.94 -29.67 7.19
C LYS A 77 6.36 -30.38 5.89
N ARG A 78 6.55 -29.61 4.79
CA ARG A 78 7.00 -30.18 3.51
C ARG A 78 8.43 -30.72 3.60
N GLU A 79 9.32 -30.02 4.31
CA GLU A 79 10.68 -30.47 4.57
C GLU A 79 10.68 -31.80 5.34
N LYS A 80 9.88 -31.93 6.40
CA LYS A 80 9.72 -33.17 7.17
C LYS A 80 9.18 -34.31 6.31
N ASN A 81 8.30 -34.00 5.36
CA ASN A 81 7.72 -34.97 4.41
C ASN A 81 8.63 -35.26 3.21
N LYS A 82 9.86 -34.69 3.18
CA LYS A 82 10.81 -34.84 2.07
C LYS A 82 10.32 -34.26 0.74
N ASP A 83 9.37 -33.32 0.76
CA ASP A 83 8.94 -32.53 -0.38
C ASP A 83 9.84 -31.29 -0.52
N ALA A 84 11.08 -31.51 -0.90
CA ALA A 84 12.07 -30.42 -1.04
C ALA A 84 11.64 -29.38 -2.10
N ALA A 85 11.06 -29.81 -3.21
CA ALA A 85 10.62 -28.92 -4.28
C ALA A 85 9.45 -28.00 -3.83
N GLY A 86 8.49 -28.56 -3.10
CA GLY A 86 7.38 -27.79 -2.53
C GLY A 86 7.84 -26.83 -1.44
N ALA A 87 8.75 -27.27 -0.56
CA ALA A 87 9.33 -26.39 0.46
C ALA A 87 10.11 -25.22 -0.16
N GLN A 88 10.93 -25.48 -1.17
CA GLN A 88 11.68 -24.45 -1.90
C GLN A 88 10.76 -23.43 -2.59
N ARG A 89 9.67 -23.89 -3.19
CA ARG A 89 8.67 -23.02 -3.84
C ARG A 89 8.01 -22.09 -2.83
N LEU A 90 7.55 -22.62 -1.70
CA LEU A 90 6.93 -21.81 -0.65
C LEU A 90 7.93 -20.85 0.00
N THR A 91 9.18 -21.24 0.14
CA THR A 91 10.26 -20.36 0.61
C THR A 91 10.45 -19.18 -0.35
N ALA A 92 10.48 -19.43 -1.66
CA ALA A 92 10.59 -18.38 -2.67
C ALA A 92 9.37 -17.43 -2.63
N ILE A 93 8.16 -17.96 -2.45
CA ILE A 93 6.94 -17.14 -2.26
C ILE A 93 7.09 -16.27 -1.01
N ARG A 94 7.45 -16.86 0.13
CA ARG A 94 7.63 -16.13 1.39
C ARG A 94 8.63 -14.98 1.25
N ASP A 95 9.79 -15.26 0.70
CA ASP A 95 10.87 -14.28 0.59
C ASP A 95 10.47 -13.13 -0.35
N ARG A 96 9.78 -13.44 -1.45
CA ARG A 96 9.23 -12.44 -2.37
C ARG A 96 8.16 -11.57 -1.71
N LEU A 97 7.23 -12.14 -0.95
CA LEU A 97 6.19 -11.39 -0.26
C LEU A 97 6.76 -10.51 0.86
N LEU A 98 7.79 -10.96 1.57
CA LEU A 98 8.51 -10.14 2.54
C LEU A 98 9.23 -8.97 1.88
N GLU A 99 9.85 -9.19 0.71
CA GLU A 99 10.49 -8.11 -0.04
C GLU A 99 9.46 -7.09 -0.55
N MET A 100 8.33 -7.55 -1.11
CA MET A 100 7.24 -6.65 -1.50
C MET A 100 6.73 -5.79 -0.34
N GLN A 101 6.58 -6.36 0.86
CA GLN A 101 6.20 -5.59 2.05
C GLN A 101 7.26 -4.53 2.41
N ARG A 102 8.53 -4.90 2.35
CA ARG A 102 9.64 -3.98 2.62
C ARG A 102 9.68 -2.82 1.63
N GLU A 103 9.54 -3.12 0.34
CA GLU A 103 9.50 -2.10 -0.71
C GLU A 103 8.32 -1.14 -0.53
N MET A 104 7.12 -1.67 -0.23
CA MET A 104 5.93 -0.86 0.03
C MET A 104 6.11 0.04 1.26
N GLN A 105 6.68 -0.51 2.34
CA GLN A 105 6.94 0.26 3.55
C GLN A 105 7.98 1.36 3.30
N GLN A 106 9.05 1.04 2.56
CA GLN A 106 10.07 2.03 2.18
C GLN A 106 9.48 3.13 1.29
N ALA A 107 8.66 2.78 0.31
CA ALA A 107 7.97 3.76 -0.55
C ALA A 107 7.07 4.69 0.27
N ALA A 108 6.29 4.16 1.22
CA ALA A 108 5.45 4.96 2.10
C ALA A 108 6.29 5.91 2.99
N GLN A 109 7.41 5.43 3.52
CA GLN A 109 8.33 6.26 4.29
C GLN A 109 8.95 7.38 3.46
N ASN A 110 9.34 7.10 2.22
CA ASN A 110 9.89 8.11 1.31
C ASN A 110 8.87 9.21 1.00
N ILE A 111 7.62 8.84 0.72
CA ILE A 111 6.52 9.79 0.47
C ILE A 111 6.33 10.72 1.68
N LEU A 112 6.28 10.17 2.90
CA LEU A 112 6.14 10.98 4.11
C LEU A 112 7.37 11.88 4.35
N GLN A 113 8.56 11.38 4.09
CA GLN A 113 9.78 12.16 4.22
C GLN A 113 9.84 13.32 3.23
N GLU A 114 9.46 13.10 1.98
CA GLU A 114 9.35 14.17 0.97
C GLU A 114 8.31 15.21 1.35
N ALA A 115 7.15 14.79 1.84
CA ALA A 115 6.11 15.68 2.35
C ALA A 115 6.61 16.53 3.52
N GLN A 116 7.31 15.93 4.48
CA GLN A 116 7.93 16.65 5.61
C GLN A 116 8.96 17.66 5.16
N GLN A 117 9.84 17.30 4.22
CA GLN A 117 10.86 18.22 3.67
C GLN A 117 10.20 19.40 2.94
N THR A 118 9.14 19.14 2.16
CA THR A 118 8.38 20.19 1.49
C THR A 118 7.74 21.13 2.49
N LEU A 119 7.13 20.62 3.55
CA LEU A 119 6.53 21.42 4.62
C LEU A 119 7.59 22.31 5.34
N GLU A 120 8.73 21.73 5.71
CA GLU A 120 9.80 22.50 6.35
C GLU A 120 10.34 23.62 5.44
N ALA A 121 10.47 23.36 4.14
CA ALA A 121 10.88 24.36 3.16
C ALA A 121 9.87 25.52 3.06
N ILE A 122 8.56 25.21 3.04
CA ILE A 122 7.49 26.24 3.01
C ILE A 122 7.49 27.07 4.31
N LEU A 123 7.58 26.41 5.47
CA LEU A 123 7.57 27.09 6.78
C LEU A 123 8.80 27.99 7.00
N ALA A 124 9.95 27.64 6.40
CA ALA A 124 11.19 28.39 6.50
C ALA A 124 11.30 29.51 5.45
N ALA A 125 10.43 29.54 4.43
CA ALA A 125 10.51 30.52 3.36
C ALA A 125 10.18 31.94 3.86
N PRO A 126 10.87 32.99 3.36
CA PRO A 126 10.59 34.38 3.70
C PRO A 126 9.21 34.82 3.14
N ASP A 127 8.81 34.32 1.97
CA ASP A 127 7.46 34.45 1.41
C ASP A 127 6.83 33.06 1.30
N MET A 128 5.91 32.78 2.23
CA MET A 128 5.24 31.49 2.31
C MET A 128 4.27 31.26 1.17
N ARG A 129 3.64 32.33 0.64
CA ARG A 129 2.68 32.21 -0.46
C ARG A 129 3.38 31.84 -1.76
N GLU A 130 4.52 32.47 -2.05
CA GLU A 130 5.37 32.10 -3.19
C GLU A 130 5.87 30.65 -3.03
N ALA A 131 6.32 30.28 -1.83
CA ALA A 131 6.78 28.91 -1.56
C ALA A 131 5.68 27.84 -1.72
N ILE A 132 4.43 28.14 -1.37
CA ILE A 132 3.28 27.25 -1.62
C ILE A 132 3.06 27.11 -3.13
N ALA A 133 3.02 28.21 -3.87
CA ALA A 133 2.81 28.20 -5.31
C ALA A 133 3.91 27.41 -6.04
N ASP A 134 5.17 27.57 -5.65
CA ASP A 134 6.31 26.84 -6.22
C ASP A 134 6.27 25.32 -5.94
N ASN A 135 5.60 24.91 -4.88
CA ASN A 135 5.52 23.51 -4.46
C ASN A 135 4.14 22.87 -4.70
N MET A 136 3.23 23.53 -5.43
CA MET A 136 1.87 23.01 -5.66
C MET A 136 1.81 21.56 -6.14
N ALA A 137 2.68 21.15 -7.05
CA ALA A 137 2.73 19.77 -7.54
C ALA A 137 3.13 18.72 -6.48
N ARG A 138 3.57 19.15 -5.30
CA ARG A 138 3.95 18.31 -4.16
C ARG A 138 2.98 18.41 -2.98
N ILE A 139 1.98 19.29 -3.12
CA ILE A 139 0.87 19.42 -2.15
C ILE A 139 -0.19 18.41 -2.56
N ASP A 140 -0.09 17.22 -1.98
CA ASP A 140 -0.98 16.08 -2.19
C ASP A 140 -1.57 15.61 -0.84
N ASP A 141 -2.34 14.55 -0.86
CA ASP A 141 -2.95 13.97 0.35
C ASP A 141 -1.92 13.62 1.42
N ALA A 142 -0.73 13.12 1.02
CA ALA A 142 0.33 12.77 1.96
C ALA A 142 0.92 14.03 2.61
N PHE A 143 1.10 15.10 1.85
CA PHE A 143 1.54 16.40 2.37
C PHE A 143 0.50 16.97 3.35
N MET A 144 -0.79 16.97 2.99
CA MET A 144 -1.85 17.45 3.87
C MET A 144 -1.95 16.65 5.16
N HIS A 145 -1.74 15.33 5.09
CA HIS A 145 -1.67 14.49 6.30
C HIS A 145 -0.51 14.91 7.23
N VAL A 146 0.65 15.27 6.68
CA VAL A 146 1.78 15.79 7.46
C VAL A 146 1.46 17.16 8.07
N VAL A 147 0.78 18.03 7.32
CA VAL A 147 0.31 19.34 7.83
C VAL A 147 -0.61 19.17 9.01
N ASP A 148 -1.61 18.28 8.91
CA ASP A 148 -2.57 18.00 9.99
C ASP A 148 -1.90 17.44 11.25
N ALA A 149 -0.99 16.50 11.08
CA ALA A 149 -0.23 15.93 12.21
C ALA A 149 0.65 17.00 12.88
N ARG A 150 1.28 17.87 12.09
CA ARG A 150 2.10 18.97 12.61
C ARG A 150 1.25 20.03 13.32
N MET A 151 0.06 20.33 12.78
CA MET A 151 -0.92 21.23 13.38
C MET A 151 -1.34 20.73 14.78
N ALA A 152 -1.73 19.45 14.89
CA ALA A 152 -2.11 18.86 16.16
C ALA A 152 -0.98 18.93 17.19
N HIS A 153 0.25 18.66 16.79
CA HIS A 153 1.41 18.75 17.66
C HIS A 153 1.74 20.20 18.07
N ALA A 154 1.64 21.17 17.15
CA ALA A 154 1.86 22.58 17.43
C ALA A 154 0.81 23.13 18.41
N GLN A 155 -0.46 22.75 18.27
CA GLN A 155 -1.54 23.10 19.19
C GLN A 155 -1.31 22.54 20.59
N GLN A 156 -0.93 21.28 20.73
CA GLN A 156 -0.61 20.65 22.00
C GLN A 156 0.60 21.29 22.69
N SER A 157 1.56 21.78 21.91
CA SER A 157 2.80 22.41 22.39
C SER A 157 2.67 23.94 22.59
N GLY A 158 1.49 24.53 22.32
CA GLY A 158 1.25 25.97 22.45
C GLY A 158 2.02 26.86 21.47
N ARG A 159 2.44 26.31 20.31
CA ARG A 159 3.20 27.04 19.27
C ARG A 159 2.24 27.78 18.33
N THR A 160 1.69 28.90 18.81
CA THR A 160 0.64 29.66 18.13
C THR A 160 1.05 30.18 16.75
N ASP A 161 2.30 30.67 16.60
CA ASP A 161 2.81 31.17 15.34
C ASP A 161 2.90 30.09 14.26
N GLU A 162 3.29 28.87 14.66
CA GLU A 162 3.34 27.72 13.75
C GLU A 162 1.93 27.24 13.37
N VAL A 163 0.98 27.25 14.30
CA VAL A 163 -0.43 26.95 14.04
C VAL A 163 -1.01 27.91 13.01
N GLU A 164 -0.71 29.20 13.10
CA GLU A 164 -1.19 30.19 12.14
C GLU A 164 -0.62 29.97 10.74
N LYS A 165 0.69 29.66 10.63
CA LYS A 165 1.32 29.32 9.35
C LYS A 165 0.72 28.07 8.71
N LEU A 166 0.52 27.00 9.50
CA LEU A 166 -0.07 25.75 9.01
C LEU A 166 -1.53 25.93 8.55
N ARG A 167 -2.29 26.79 9.25
CA ARG A 167 -3.67 27.13 8.83
C ARG A 167 -3.69 27.83 7.48
N ARG A 168 -2.76 28.73 7.21
CA ARG A 168 -2.67 29.37 5.88
C ARG A 168 -2.42 28.36 4.77
N ILE A 169 -1.60 27.34 5.01
CA ILE A 169 -1.37 26.27 4.02
C ILE A 169 -2.69 25.55 3.73
N GLN A 170 -3.48 25.19 4.75
CA GLN A 170 -4.78 24.53 4.57
C GLN A 170 -5.80 25.43 3.83
N GLU A 171 -5.78 26.72 4.07
CA GLU A 171 -6.69 27.67 3.41
C GLU A 171 -6.36 27.85 1.92
N GLU A 172 -5.08 27.91 1.54
CA GLU A 172 -4.66 28.02 0.13
C GLU A 172 -5.00 26.74 -0.66
N ASP A 173 -4.82 25.54 -0.07
CA ASP A 173 -5.19 24.26 -0.67
C ASP A 173 -6.69 24.20 -0.97
N LEU A 174 -7.54 24.54 0.01
CA LEU A 174 -9.00 24.61 -0.16
C LEU A 174 -9.47 25.64 -1.22
N LEU A 175 -8.72 26.71 -1.42
CA LEU A 175 -9.05 27.70 -2.45
C LEU A 175 -8.77 27.18 -3.85
N GLU A 176 -7.72 26.39 -4.02
CA GLU A 176 -7.38 25.78 -5.31
C GLU A 176 -8.31 24.63 -5.68
N GLU A 177 -8.67 23.76 -4.75
CA GLU A 177 -9.67 22.72 -4.97
C GLU A 177 -11.00 23.32 -5.48
N ARG A 178 -11.45 24.41 -4.87
CA ARG A 178 -12.67 25.12 -5.33
C ARG A 178 -12.53 25.72 -6.72
N GLN A 179 -11.34 26.18 -7.11
CA GLN A 179 -11.13 26.71 -8.46
C GLN A 179 -11.11 25.59 -9.49
N ALA A 180 -10.58 24.41 -9.16
CA ALA A 180 -10.55 23.25 -10.05
C ALA A 180 -11.95 22.64 -10.30
N GLU A 181 -12.91 22.81 -9.37
CA GLU A 181 -14.29 22.34 -9.54
C GLU A 181 -15.14 23.22 -10.49
N PHE A 182 -14.69 24.44 -10.80
CA PHE A 182 -15.42 25.38 -11.65
C PHE A 182 -14.95 25.40 -13.12
N PHE A 183 -13.98 24.57 -13.51
CA PHE A 183 -13.47 24.41 -14.87
C PHE A 183 -13.62 22.97 -15.40
#